data_43305f2c6e832782259f1321ccac42f5
#
_entry.id   43305f2c6e832782259f1321ccac42f5
#
_cell.length_a   1.000
_cell.length_b   1.000
_cell.length_c   1.000
_cell.angle_alpha   90.00
_cell.angle_beta   90.00
_cell.angle_gamma   90.00
#
_symmetry.space_group_name_H-M   'P 1'
#
loop_
_entity.id
_entity.type
_entity.pdbx_description
1 polymer ?
#
loop_
_entity_poly.entity_id
_entity_poly.type
_entity_poly.pdbx_seq_one_letter_code
_entity_poly.pdbx_strand_id
1 'polypeptide(L)'
;MGIIVVKMRFCSATEIRKPSPIYRVCFWVLFFRWAVALGGQVDARMIAAWGDSLTAADYPRILAGKTGMEVVNGGVNGQTSSQIAARMLADPHLHRCPTILWAGRNNYDQPQTVLRDMDAMVAALALVGNTNRFLVLGVINSSYGSYEDQGTLPHRLIVDLNRTLSERFGDRFVPVREILIDAYDPKNASDRVDFAHDVPPGSLRSDELHLNESGYRVLVEYLLQHKMTLLRGDWGWVERVSMRAQQGRWALQAEVRWGWQYKVESSEDLIHWRGEFVPIRPETRTLEWQVPTSTDPRRFYRLQRLLD
;
A
#
# COMPACT_ATOMS: atom_id res chain seq x y z
N MET A 1 12.22 1.34 2.33
CA MET A 1 13.26 0.33 2.12
C MET A 1 13.43 -0.47 3.40
N GLY A 2 12.78 -1.64 3.48
CA GLY A 2 12.88 -2.50 4.65
C GLY A 2 14.14 -3.37 4.53
N ILE A 3 15.10 -3.19 5.43
CA ILE A 3 16.33 -3.98 5.48
C ILE A 3 16.25 -4.84 6.74
N ILE A 4 16.24 -6.18 6.59
CA ILE A 4 16.45 -7.10 7.70
C ILE A 4 17.92 -7.49 7.69
N VAL A 5 18.62 -7.17 8.80
CA VAL A 5 20.00 -7.54 9.00
C VAL A 5 20.07 -8.66 10.02
N VAL A 6 20.61 -9.81 9.63
CA VAL A 6 20.84 -10.95 10.52
C VAL A 6 22.33 -11.03 10.84
N LYS A 7 22.68 -10.91 12.13
CA LYS A 7 24.07 -11.09 12.60
C LYS A 7 24.33 -12.53 12.95
N MET A 8 25.31 -13.13 12.34
CA MET A 8 25.81 -14.45 12.69
C MET A 8 27.12 -14.36 13.48
N ARG A 9 27.21 -15.11 14.56
CA ARG A 9 28.44 -15.32 15.29
C ARG A 9 28.72 -16.81 15.30
N PHE A 10 29.75 -17.24 14.59
CA PHE A 10 30.23 -18.63 14.61
C PHE A 10 31.25 -18.75 15.73
N CYS A 11 31.02 -19.67 16.70
CA CYS A 11 32.04 -20.04 17.64
C CYS A 11 33.02 -20.98 16.91
N SER A 12 34.33 -20.71 16.98
CA SER A 12 35.35 -21.56 16.39
C SER A 12 35.40 -22.91 17.11
N ALA A 13 35.65 -23.96 16.36
CA ALA A 13 35.65 -25.36 16.86
C ALA A 13 36.80 -25.70 17.84
N THR A 14 37.61 -24.75 18.26
CA THR A 14 38.79 -24.95 19.11
C THR A 14 38.54 -24.88 20.61
N GLU A 15 37.33 -24.58 21.07
CA GLU A 15 36.99 -24.52 22.51
C GLU A 15 36.12 -25.65 23.04
N ILE A 16 36.06 -26.81 22.35
CA ILE A 16 35.23 -27.93 22.82
C ILE A 16 36.15 -28.95 23.54
N ARG A 17 36.36 -28.77 24.84
CA ARG A 17 36.68 -29.88 25.76
C ARG A 17 35.43 -30.24 26.56
N LYS A 18 34.82 -31.39 26.23
CA LYS A 18 33.74 -32.21 26.81
C LYS A 18 32.34 -32.00 26.18
N PRO A 19 31.67 -33.15 25.91
CA PRO A 19 30.36 -33.12 25.26
C PRO A 19 29.24 -32.94 26.26
N SER A 20 28.45 -31.86 26.10
CA SER A 20 27.10 -31.79 26.58
C SER A 20 26.20 -31.25 25.47
N PRO A 21 25.04 -31.87 25.22
CA PRO A 21 24.24 -31.59 24.02
C PRO A 21 23.23 -30.50 24.29
N ILE A 22 23.65 -29.25 24.48
CA ILE A 22 22.74 -28.10 24.43
C ILE A 22 23.53 -26.92 23.84
N TYR A 23 23.47 -26.78 22.53
CA TYR A 23 23.92 -25.56 21.89
C TYR A 23 22.87 -24.45 22.18
N ARG A 24 23.17 -23.56 23.14
CA ARG A 24 22.47 -22.28 23.26
C ARG A 24 23.02 -21.34 22.19
N VAL A 25 22.35 -21.27 21.06
CA VAL A 25 22.56 -20.21 20.09
C VAL A 25 21.85 -18.97 20.64
N CYS A 26 22.60 -18.00 21.16
CA CYS A 26 22.03 -16.70 21.52
C CYS A 26 21.75 -15.91 20.26
N PHE A 27 20.49 -15.85 19.87
CA PHE A 27 20.02 -14.96 18.81
C PHE A 27 19.91 -13.54 19.38
N TRP A 28 20.76 -12.63 18.87
CA TRP A 28 20.45 -11.22 18.95
C TRP A 28 19.96 -10.77 17.58
N VAL A 29 18.67 -10.68 17.43
CA VAL A 29 18.05 -9.95 16.32
C VAL A 29 18.09 -8.47 16.71
N LEU A 30 19.09 -7.74 16.22
CA LEU A 30 19.13 -6.30 16.36
C LEU A 30 18.11 -5.69 15.40
N PHE A 31 16.91 -5.47 15.90
CA PHE A 31 16.01 -4.49 15.30
C PHE A 31 16.62 -3.11 15.57
N PHE A 32 17.22 -2.49 14.56
CA PHE A 32 17.42 -1.05 14.60
C PHE A 32 16.04 -0.40 14.47
N ARG A 33 15.33 -0.37 15.58
CA ARG A 33 14.27 0.59 15.80
C ARG A 33 14.96 1.91 16.15
N TRP A 34 14.91 2.87 15.26
CA TRP A 34 14.86 4.24 15.71
C TRP A 34 13.58 4.35 16.53
N ALA A 35 13.77 4.57 17.81
CA ALA A 35 12.70 4.63 18.77
C ALA A 35 11.83 5.84 18.46
N VAL A 36 10.60 5.58 18.06
CA VAL A 36 9.47 6.34 18.56
C VAL A 36 8.60 5.33 19.30
N ALA A 37 8.45 5.56 20.57
CA ALA A 37 7.69 4.77 21.50
C ALA A 37 6.21 4.66 21.06
N LEU A 38 5.56 3.56 21.47
CA LEU A 38 4.12 3.31 21.42
C LEU A 38 3.54 3.03 20.00
N GLY A 39 4.10 2.09 19.28
CA GLY A 39 3.49 1.61 18.04
C GLY A 39 3.25 0.10 18.07
N GLY A 40 2.03 -0.35 18.26
CA GLY A 40 1.64 -1.71 17.90
C GLY A 40 1.92 -1.92 16.40
N GLN A 41 2.16 -3.18 16.01
CA GLN A 41 2.43 -3.52 14.61
C GLN A 41 1.29 -3.05 13.71
N VAL A 42 1.65 -2.38 12.60
CA VAL A 42 0.70 -2.06 11.53
C VAL A 42 0.28 -3.38 10.88
N ASP A 43 -1.03 -3.65 10.78
CA ASP A 43 -1.48 -4.84 10.08
C ASP A 43 -1.34 -4.61 8.56
N ALA A 44 -0.28 -5.18 8.04
CA ALA A 44 0.10 -5.03 6.64
C ALA A 44 -0.69 -5.96 5.68
N ARG A 45 -1.56 -6.82 6.22
CA ARG A 45 -2.35 -7.78 5.45
C ARG A 45 -3.73 -7.25 5.07
N MET A 46 -4.12 -6.12 5.66
CA MET A 46 -5.44 -5.53 5.52
C MET A 46 -5.32 -4.09 4.99
N ILE A 47 -6.24 -3.68 4.15
CA ILE A 47 -6.43 -2.29 3.71
C ILE A 47 -7.78 -1.82 4.24
N ALA A 48 -7.84 -0.63 4.83
CA ALA A 48 -9.10 0.01 5.20
C ALA A 48 -9.52 0.99 4.10
N ALA A 49 -10.73 0.84 3.57
CA ALA A 49 -11.29 1.70 2.54
C ALA A 49 -12.49 2.48 3.12
N TRP A 50 -12.36 3.79 3.25
CA TRP A 50 -13.40 4.65 3.83
C TRP A 50 -13.99 5.56 2.77
N GLY A 51 -15.32 5.65 2.73
CA GLY A 51 -15.99 6.51 1.77
C GLY A 51 -17.51 6.43 1.80
N ASP A 52 -18.10 6.92 0.73
CA ASP A 52 -19.55 6.91 0.45
C ASP A 52 -19.99 5.73 -0.41
N SER A 53 -21.01 5.92 -1.26
CA SER A 53 -21.53 4.91 -2.18
C SER A 53 -20.51 4.41 -3.19
N LEU A 54 -19.57 5.26 -3.62
CA LEU A 54 -18.50 4.88 -4.54
C LEU A 54 -17.52 3.88 -3.89
N THR A 55 -17.35 3.95 -2.57
CA THR A 55 -16.56 2.99 -1.80
C THR A 55 -17.39 1.76 -1.41
N ALA A 56 -18.66 1.94 -1.06
CA ALA A 56 -19.56 0.83 -0.68
C ALA A 56 -19.71 -0.22 -1.79
N ALA A 57 -19.49 0.18 -3.03
CA ALA A 57 -19.55 -0.67 -4.21
C ALA A 57 -18.28 -1.56 -4.38
N ASP A 58 -17.87 -1.81 -5.62
CA ASP A 58 -17.06 -2.97 -5.97
C ASP A 58 -15.55 -2.81 -5.86
N TYR A 59 -14.97 -1.58 -5.87
CA TYR A 59 -13.52 -1.50 -5.94
C TYR A 59 -12.79 -2.17 -4.76
N PRO A 60 -13.30 -2.16 -3.52
CA PRO A 60 -12.62 -2.87 -2.42
C PRO A 60 -12.56 -4.38 -2.67
N ARG A 61 -13.63 -4.98 -3.19
CA ARG A 61 -13.69 -6.40 -3.56
C ARG A 61 -12.73 -6.73 -4.70
N ILE A 62 -12.70 -5.90 -5.75
CA ILE A 62 -11.81 -6.09 -6.89
C ILE A 62 -10.34 -5.97 -6.45
N LEU A 63 -10.03 -4.96 -5.63
CA LEU A 63 -8.69 -4.75 -5.08
C LEU A 63 -8.23 -5.93 -4.22
N ALA A 64 -9.12 -6.45 -3.35
CA ALA A 64 -8.86 -7.64 -2.55
C ALA A 64 -8.51 -8.85 -3.43
N GLY A 65 -9.33 -9.12 -4.45
CA GLY A 65 -9.11 -10.22 -5.39
C GLY A 65 -7.79 -10.11 -6.17
N LYS A 66 -7.41 -8.90 -6.56
CA LYS A 66 -6.16 -8.65 -7.31
C LYS A 66 -4.90 -8.69 -6.43
N THR A 67 -5.02 -8.32 -5.15
CA THR A 67 -3.86 -8.20 -4.25
C THR A 67 -3.66 -9.40 -3.34
N GLY A 68 -4.72 -10.20 -3.13
CA GLY A 68 -4.77 -11.23 -2.09
C GLY A 68 -4.74 -10.65 -0.65
N MET A 69 -4.95 -9.34 -0.51
CA MET A 69 -5.07 -8.66 0.79
C MET A 69 -6.54 -8.60 1.17
N GLU A 70 -6.83 -8.62 2.46
CA GLU A 70 -8.15 -8.24 2.94
C GLU A 70 -8.37 -6.74 2.72
N VAL A 71 -9.54 -6.36 2.21
CA VAL A 71 -9.93 -4.95 2.09
C VAL A 71 -11.24 -4.75 2.85
N VAL A 72 -11.15 -4.05 3.98
CA VAL A 72 -12.32 -3.68 4.77
C VAL A 72 -13.06 -2.58 4.02
N ASN A 73 -14.29 -2.89 3.60
CA ASN A 73 -15.15 -1.91 2.94
C ASN A 73 -15.90 -1.07 3.97
N GLY A 74 -15.40 0.13 4.23
CA GLY A 74 -16.00 1.15 5.09
C GLY A 74 -16.84 2.17 4.32
N GLY A 75 -17.37 1.82 3.14
CA GLY A 75 -18.28 2.67 2.38
C GLY A 75 -19.69 2.67 2.95
N VAL A 76 -20.34 3.83 2.96
CA VAL A 76 -21.78 3.98 3.31
C VAL A 76 -22.43 4.99 2.36
N ASN A 77 -23.50 4.54 1.70
CA ASN A 77 -24.18 5.31 0.66
C ASN A 77 -24.63 6.70 1.14
N GLY A 78 -24.41 7.71 0.30
CA GLY A 78 -24.90 9.07 0.49
C GLY A 78 -24.17 9.89 1.57
N GLN A 79 -23.14 9.35 2.20
CA GLN A 79 -22.45 10.07 3.27
C GLN A 79 -21.60 11.22 2.76
N THR A 80 -21.65 12.32 3.50
CA THR A 80 -20.74 13.47 3.37
C THR A 80 -19.37 13.17 3.96
N SER A 81 -18.35 13.98 3.65
CA SER A 81 -17.02 13.86 4.23
C SER A 81 -17.04 13.86 5.77
N SER A 82 -17.89 14.67 6.39
CA SER A 82 -17.99 14.74 7.86
C SER A 82 -18.53 13.45 8.48
N GLN A 83 -19.50 12.80 7.82
CA GLN A 83 -20.04 11.53 8.29
C GLN A 83 -19.02 10.38 8.13
N ILE A 84 -18.29 10.37 7.02
CA ILE A 84 -17.21 9.42 6.78
C ILE A 84 -16.10 9.59 7.82
N ALA A 85 -15.66 10.84 8.04
CA ALA A 85 -14.65 11.16 9.04
C ALA A 85 -15.09 10.74 10.44
N ALA A 86 -16.33 11.04 10.84
CA ALA A 86 -16.85 10.64 12.15
C ALA A 86 -16.80 9.12 12.36
N ARG A 87 -17.17 8.31 11.35
CA ARG A 87 -17.09 6.83 11.45
C ARG A 87 -15.65 6.34 11.53
N MET A 88 -14.77 6.86 10.68
CA MET A 88 -13.37 6.47 10.69
C MET A 88 -12.72 6.80 12.04
N LEU A 89 -12.95 7.99 12.57
CA LEU A 89 -12.40 8.41 13.86
C LEU A 89 -12.93 7.58 15.03
N ALA A 90 -14.16 7.07 14.93
CA ALA A 90 -14.77 6.19 15.93
C ALA A 90 -14.25 4.74 15.87
N ASP A 91 -13.48 4.37 14.83
CA ASP A 91 -12.92 3.02 14.67
C ASP A 91 -11.38 3.02 14.61
N PRO A 92 -10.71 3.28 15.75
CA PRO A 92 -9.26 3.38 15.81
C PRO A 92 -8.51 2.09 15.50
N HIS A 93 -9.21 0.95 15.49
CA HIS A 93 -8.60 -0.35 15.20
C HIS A 93 -8.04 -0.41 13.77
N LEU A 94 -8.70 0.27 12.83
CA LEU A 94 -8.31 0.31 11.43
C LEU A 94 -7.28 1.40 11.09
N HIS A 95 -6.98 2.34 12.00
CA HIS A 95 -6.03 3.42 11.72
C HIS A 95 -4.60 2.93 11.44
N ARG A 96 -4.24 1.73 11.91
CA ARG A 96 -2.92 1.13 11.65
C ARG A 96 -2.82 0.47 10.28
N CYS A 97 -3.93 0.24 9.61
CA CYS A 97 -3.97 -0.35 8.27
C CYS A 97 -3.57 0.67 7.21
N PRO A 98 -2.97 0.25 6.09
CA PRO A 98 -2.98 1.05 4.87
C PRO A 98 -4.40 1.52 4.58
N THR A 99 -4.58 2.79 4.25
CA THR A 99 -5.91 3.39 4.20
C THR A 99 -6.19 4.06 2.86
N ILE A 100 -7.38 3.86 2.31
CA ILE A 100 -7.89 4.57 1.14
C ILE A 100 -9.07 5.43 1.61
N LEU A 101 -8.98 6.74 1.33
CA LEU A 101 -9.99 7.73 1.67
C LEU A 101 -10.64 8.25 0.38
N TRP A 102 -11.94 8.05 0.24
CA TRP A 102 -12.72 8.58 -0.88
C TRP A 102 -13.96 9.31 -0.35
N ALA A 103 -13.84 10.60 -0.13
CA ALA A 103 -14.88 11.41 0.48
C ALA A 103 -14.99 12.77 -0.19
N GLY A 104 -16.15 13.39 -0.06
CA GLY A 104 -16.42 14.72 -0.60
C GLY A 104 -17.41 14.73 -1.76
N ARG A 105 -17.79 13.58 -2.35
CA ARG A 105 -18.74 13.56 -3.47
C ARG A 105 -20.10 14.17 -3.10
N ASN A 106 -20.60 13.93 -1.90
CA ASN A 106 -21.92 14.37 -1.47
C ASN A 106 -21.95 15.77 -0.83
N ASN A 107 -20.79 16.44 -0.76
CA ASN A 107 -20.66 17.81 -0.25
C ASN A 107 -19.46 18.56 -0.85
N TYR A 108 -19.19 18.34 -2.14
CA TYR A 108 -18.11 19.03 -2.85
C TYR A 108 -18.31 20.56 -2.94
N ASP A 109 -19.55 21.01 -2.78
CA ASP A 109 -19.94 22.43 -2.68
C ASP A 109 -19.50 23.08 -1.36
N GLN A 110 -18.98 22.29 -0.40
CA GLN A 110 -18.43 22.72 0.87
C GLN A 110 -16.93 22.38 0.97
N PRO A 111 -16.08 22.91 0.09
CA PRO A 111 -14.70 22.43 -0.06
C PRO A 111 -13.89 22.58 1.24
N GLN A 112 -14.10 23.63 2.02
CA GLN A 112 -13.41 23.82 3.31
C GLN A 112 -13.79 22.74 4.33
N THR A 113 -15.04 22.27 4.31
CA THR A 113 -15.48 21.15 5.15
C THR A 113 -14.81 19.86 4.72
N VAL A 114 -14.77 19.56 3.42
CA VAL A 114 -14.11 18.37 2.88
C VAL A 114 -12.61 18.35 3.24
N LEU A 115 -11.92 19.46 3.05
CA LEU A 115 -10.49 19.57 3.37
C LEU A 115 -10.22 19.36 4.87
N ARG A 116 -11.00 20.01 5.75
CA ARG A 116 -10.87 19.84 7.19
C ARG A 116 -11.11 18.39 7.61
N ASP A 117 -12.11 17.72 7.05
CA ASP A 117 -12.45 16.34 7.38
C ASP A 117 -11.38 15.37 6.88
N MET A 118 -10.81 15.60 5.69
CA MET A 118 -9.66 14.85 5.19
C MET A 118 -8.44 15.00 6.09
N ASP A 119 -8.13 16.22 6.53
CA ASP A 119 -7.02 16.46 7.47
C ASP A 119 -7.22 15.73 8.79
N ALA A 120 -8.44 15.75 9.33
CA ALA A 120 -8.74 15.06 10.58
C ALA A 120 -8.53 13.53 10.45
N MET A 121 -8.96 12.94 9.34
CA MET A 121 -8.74 11.52 9.05
C MET A 121 -7.24 11.19 8.93
N VAL A 122 -6.49 11.98 8.17
CA VAL A 122 -5.03 11.79 8.00
C VAL A 122 -4.28 12.02 9.32
N ALA A 123 -4.68 13.02 10.11
CA ALA A 123 -4.10 13.25 11.43
C ALA A 123 -4.32 12.06 12.38
N ALA A 124 -5.49 11.42 12.35
CA ALA A 124 -5.77 10.23 13.14
C ALA A 124 -4.87 9.05 12.76
N LEU A 125 -4.60 8.86 11.46
CA LEU A 125 -3.62 7.87 10.99
C LEU A 125 -2.21 8.19 11.51
N ALA A 126 -1.80 9.44 11.48
CA ALA A 126 -0.49 9.89 11.94
C ALA A 126 -0.28 9.64 13.44
N LEU A 127 -1.31 9.79 14.28
CA LEU A 127 -1.26 9.54 15.73
C LEU A 127 -0.86 8.10 16.08
N VAL A 128 -1.16 7.14 15.22
CA VAL A 128 -0.78 5.74 15.41
C VAL A 128 0.46 5.34 14.60
N GLY A 129 1.18 6.31 14.04
CA GLY A 129 2.40 6.09 13.26
C GLY A 129 2.16 5.70 11.78
N ASN A 130 0.93 5.74 11.31
CA ASN A 130 0.58 5.51 9.91
C ASN A 130 0.64 6.84 9.12
N THR A 131 1.84 7.42 9.00
CA THR A 131 2.05 8.77 8.43
C THR A 131 2.11 8.80 6.90
N ASN A 132 2.31 7.65 6.26
CA ASN A 132 2.61 7.60 4.83
C ASN A 132 1.95 6.45 4.05
N ARG A 133 1.07 5.68 4.69
CA ARG A 133 0.41 4.53 4.07
C ARG A 133 -1.07 4.80 3.85
N PHE A 134 -1.37 5.89 3.19
CA PHE A 134 -2.73 6.23 2.82
C PHE A 134 -2.78 6.82 1.42
N LEU A 135 -3.96 6.76 0.81
CA LEU A 135 -4.31 7.42 -0.44
C LEU A 135 -5.57 8.24 -0.26
N VAL A 136 -5.64 9.37 -0.94
CA VAL A 136 -6.81 10.22 -1.06
C VAL A 136 -7.29 10.18 -2.49
N LEU A 137 -8.50 9.69 -2.72
CA LEU A 137 -9.10 9.58 -4.03
C LEU A 137 -9.86 10.87 -4.36
N GLY A 138 -9.64 11.40 -5.56
CA GLY A 138 -10.31 12.60 -6.06
C GLY A 138 -11.81 12.38 -6.28
N VAL A 139 -12.57 13.45 -6.12
CA VAL A 139 -14.02 13.48 -6.36
C VAL A 139 -14.27 13.40 -7.86
N ILE A 140 -15.22 12.55 -8.26
CA ILE A 140 -15.68 12.45 -9.66
C ILE A 140 -16.96 13.30 -9.84
N ASN A 141 -17.14 13.80 -11.06
CA ASN A 141 -18.40 14.46 -11.44
C ASN A 141 -19.38 13.45 -12.08
N SER A 142 -20.64 13.84 -12.14
CA SER A 142 -21.72 13.08 -12.74
C SER A 142 -22.11 13.64 -14.10
N SER A 143 -22.85 12.86 -14.89
CA SER A 143 -23.47 13.31 -16.13
C SER A 143 -24.93 13.76 -15.92
N TYR A 144 -25.33 14.08 -14.71
CA TYR A 144 -26.72 14.37 -14.34
C TYR A 144 -27.23 15.60 -15.11
N GLY A 145 -28.00 15.39 -16.20
CA GLY A 145 -28.66 16.46 -16.95
C GLY A 145 -27.73 17.63 -17.34
N SER A 146 -26.44 17.35 -17.59
CA SER A 146 -25.41 18.37 -17.85
C SER A 146 -25.10 19.31 -16.67
N TYR A 147 -25.58 18.98 -15.47
CA TYR A 147 -25.41 19.83 -14.29
C TYR A 147 -23.95 19.98 -13.86
N GLU A 148 -23.14 18.94 -14.04
CA GLU A 148 -21.72 18.91 -13.70
C GLU A 148 -20.81 18.85 -14.94
N ASP A 149 -21.32 19.24 -16.12
CA ASP A 149 -20.54 19.33 -17.35
C ASP A 149 -19.53 20.47 -17.32
N GLN A 150 -18.52 20.36 -18.14
CA GLN A 150 -17.49 21.39 -18.30
C GLN A 150 -18.09 22.80 -18.43
N GLY A 151 -17.57 23.74 -17.66
CA GLY A 151 -17.99 25.15 -17.67
C GLY A 151 -19.10 25.48 -16.68
N THR A 152 -19.76 24.49 -16.05
CA THR A 152 -20.75 24.74 -15.00
C THR A 152 -20.08 25.11 -13.67
N LEU A 153 -20.83 25.69 -12.73
CA LEU A 153 -20.32 25.97 -11.38
C LEU A 153 -19.97 24.68 -10.62
N PRO A 154 -20.85 23.65 -10.59
CA PRO A 154 -20.52 22.37 -9.94
C PRO A 154 -19.25 21.72 -10.47
N HIS A 155 -19.07 21.69 -11.80
CA HIS A 155 -17.85 21.19 -12.41
C HIS A 155 -16.61 21.92 -11.88
N ARG A 156 -16.61 23.26 -11.88
CA ARG A 156 -15.48 24.05 -11.36
C ARG A 156 -15.19 23.75 -9.90
N LEU A 157 -16.23 23.62 -9.06
CA LEU A 157 -16.06 23.29 -7.64
C LEU A 157 -15.37 21.94 -7.45
N ILE A 158 -15.75 20.91 -8.22
CA ILE A 158 -15.14 19.60 -8.17
C ILE A 158 -13.68 19.66 -8.63
N VAL A 159 -13.40 20.31 -9.75
CA VAL A 159 -12.03 20.44 -10.28
C VAL A 159 -11.12 21.22 -9.31
N ASP A 160 -11.61 22.33 -8.75
CA ASP A 160 -10.86 23.14 -7.78
C ASP A 160 -10.62 22.41 -6.47
N LEU A 161 -11.60 21.63 -5.99
CA LEU A 161 -11.44 20.77 -4.81
C LEU A 161 -10.37 19.69 -5.08
N ASN A 162 -10.42 19.01 -6.24
CA ASN A 162 -9.44 18.01 -6.60
C ASN A 162 -8.03 18.61 -6.74
N ARG A 163 -7.90 19.80 -7.32
CA ARG A 163 -6.63 20.53 -7.38
C ARG A 163 -6.07 20.77 -5.97
N THR A 164 -6.92 21.29 -5.06
CA THR A 164 -6.51 21.56 -3.68
C THR A 164 -6.12 20.28 -2.92
N LEU A 165 -6.86 19.18 -3.13
CA LEU A 165 -6.52 17.87 -2.56
C LEU A 165 -5.18 17.36 -3.12
N SER A 166 -4.93 17.54 -4.43
CA SER A 166 -3.67 17.16 -5.08
C SER A 166 -2.48 17.95 -4.53
N GLU A 167 -2.62 19.27 -4.39
CA GLU A 167 -1.58 20.14 -3.81
C GLU A 167 -1.29 19.75 -2.35
N ARG A 168 -2.31 19.38 -1.58
CA ARG A 168 -2.19 19.04 -0.16
C ARG A 168 -1.59 17.67 0.10
N PHE A 169 -1.96 16.66 -0.69
CA PHE A 169 -1.58 15.27 -0.45
C PHE A 169 -0.51 14.76 -1.42
N GLY A 170 -0.15 15.52 -2.44
CA GLY A 170 0.93 15.20 -3.38
C GLY A 170 0.80 13.79 -3.96
N ASP A 171 1.86 13.00 -3.88
CA ASP A 171 1.89 11.63 -4.42
C ASP A 171 0.83 10.69 -3.86
N ARG A 172 0.20 11.05 -2.72
CA ARG A 172 -0.89 10.26 -2.12
C ARG A 172 -2.24 10.56 -2.72
N PHE A 173 -2.37 11.63 -3.47
CA PHE A 173 -3.58 11.92 -4.24
C PHE A 173 -3.68 11.00 -5.45
N VAL A 174 -4.91 10.54 -5.73
CA VAL A 174 -5.26 9.73 -6.90
C VAL A 174 -6.26 10.51 -7.74
N PRO A 175 -5.93 10.93 -8.94
CA PRO A 175 -6.78 11.74 -9.80
C PRO A 175 -7.86 10.86 -10.49
N VAL A 176 -8.80 10.32 -9.69
CA VAL A 176 -9.78 9.31 -10.15
C VAL A 176 -10.60 9.83 -11.31
N ARG A 177 -11.01 11.10 -11.25
CA ARG A 177 -11.81 11.74 -12.29
C ARG A 177 -11.09 11.70 -13.64
N GLU A 178 -9.85 12.17 -13.68
CA GLU A 178 -9.01 12.23 -14.88
C GLU A 178 -8.73 10.84 -15.42
N ILE A 179 -8.41 9.87 -14.53
CA ILE A 179 -8.17 8.47 -14.89
C ILE A 179 -9.39 7.87 -15.62
N LEU A 180 -10.59 8.14 -15.13
CA LEU A 180 -11.81 7.62 -15.74
C LEU A 180 -12.13 8.30 -17.06
N ILE A 181 -11.98 9.62 -17.15
CA ILE A 181 -12.23 10.38 -18.36
C ILE A 181 -11.27 9.95 -19.48
N ASP A 182 -9.99 9.77 -19.17
CA ASP A 182 -8.97 9.33 -20.12
C ASP A 182 -9.18 7.89 -20.61
N ALA A 183 -9.94 7.10 -19.87
CA ALA A 183 -10.27 5.70 -20.23
C ALA A 183 -11.50 5.57 -21.16
N TYR A 184 -11.96 6.64 -21.78
CA TYR A 184 -13.06 6.60 -22.74
C TYR A 184 -12.73 5.75 -23.98
N ASP A 185 -13.75 5.07 -24.55
CA ASP A 185 -13.59 4.39 -25.82
C ASP A 185 -13.86 5.36 -26.99
N PRO A 186 -12.83 5.76 -27.79
CA PRO A 186 -13.02 6.67 -28.91
C PRO A 186 -13.92 6.12 -30.02
N LYS A 187 -14.23 4.82 -30.02
CA LYS A 187 -15.19 4.20 -30.94
C LYS A 187 -16.62 4.28 -30.43
N ASN A 188 -16.81 4.45 -29.13
CA ASN A 188 -18.13 4.62 -28.53
C ASN A 188 -18.61 6.07 -28.69
N ALA A 189 -19.75 6.27 -29.34
CA ALA A 189 -20.29 7.62 -29.58
C ALA A 189 -20.70 8.34 -28.29
N SER A 190 -21.26 7.61 -27.31
CA SER A 190 -21.63 8.18 -26.02
C SER A 190 -20.41 8.59 -25.22
N ASP A 191 -19.36 7.76 -25.19
CA ASP A 191 -18.13 8.07 -24.46
C ASP A 191 -17.44 9.32 -25.01
N ARG A 192 -17.48 9.52 -26.36
CA ARG A 192 -16.95 10.76 -26.97
C ARG A 192 -17.72 12.01 -26.51
N VAL A 193 -19.04 11.89 -26.33
CA VAL A 193 -19.87 12.99 -25.82
C VAL A 193 -19.51 13.28 -24.37
N ASP A 194 -19.44 12.26 -23.53
CA ASP A 194 -19.05 12.38 -22.12
C ASP A 194 -17.65 12.99 -21.97
N PHE A 195 -16.68 12.51 -22.80
CA PHE A 195 -15.32 13.07 -22.85
C PHE A 195 -15.32 14.56 -23.23
N ALA A 196 -16.12 14.97 -24.22
CA ALA A 196 -16.24 16.38 -24.61
C ALA A 196 -16.86 17.26 -23.53
N HIS A 197 -17.69 16.69 -22.65
CA HIS A 197 -18.29 17.34 -21.50
C HIS A 197 -17.46 17.23 -20.23
N ASP A 198 -16.28 16.59 -20.31
CA ASP A 198 -15.35 16.42 -19.21
C ASP A 198 -15.97 15.67 -18.02
N VAL A 199 -16.72 14.59 -18.32
CA VAL A 199 -17.35 13.68 -17.36
C VAL A 199 -16.87 12.24 -17.59
N PRO A 200 -16.83 11.38 -16.56
CA PRO A 200 -16.48 9.96 -16.74
C PRO A 200 -17.37 9.28 -17.77
N PRO A 201 -16.84 8.42 -18.65
CA PRO A 201 -17.57 7.80 -19.75
C PRO A 201 -18.76 6.95 -19.29
N GLY A 202 -19.87 6.98 -20.04
CA GLY A 202 -21.06 6.19 -19.79
C GLY A 202 -20.80 4.69 -19.80
N SER A 203 -19.86 4.21 -20.63
CA SER A 203 -19.44 2.80 -20.65
C SER A 203 -18.80 2.33 -19.33
N LEU A 204 -18.30 3.26 -18.50
CA LEU A 204 -17.69 2.96 -17.19
C LEU A 204 -18.65 3.22 -16.01
N ARG A 205 -19.89 3.62 -16.27
CA ARG A 205 -20.89 3.94 -15.26
C ARG A 205 -22.08 2.99 -15.29
N SER A 206 -22.74 2.80 -14.14
CA SER A 206 -24.01 2.06 -14.01
C SER A 206 -25.23 2.97 -14.03
N ASP A 207 -25.01 4.22 -13.68
CA ASP A 207 -26.00 5.32 -13.75
C ASP A 207 -25.26 6.62 -14.07
N GLU A 208 -25.84 7.77 -13.75
CA GLU A 208 -25.22 9.08 -14.05
C GLU A 208 -23.96 9.39 -13.22
N LEU A 209 -23.74 8.67 -12.13
CA LEU A 209 -22.62 8.90 -11.18
C LEU A 209 -21.82 7.63 -10.87
N HIS A 210 -22.53 6.55 -10.51
CA HIS A 210 -21.86 5.38 -9.96
C HIS A 210 -21.16 4.58 -11.04
N LEU A 211 -19.97 4.07 -10.70
CA LEU A 211 -19.20 3.25 -11.61
C LEU A 211 -19.79 1.83 -11.72
N ASN A 212 -19.70 1.26 -12.89
CA ASN A 212 -19.89 -0.16 -13.09
C ASN A 212 -18.58 -0.94 -12.83
N GLU A 213 -18.61 -2.26 -12.99
CA GLU A 213 -17.43 -3.09 -12.76
C GLU A 213 -16.24 -2.69 -13.64
N SER A 214 -16.46 -2.25 -14.89
CA SER A 214 -15.39 -1.79 -15.79
C SER A 214 -14.75 -0.51 -15.27
N GLY A 215 -15.51 0.47 -14.80
CA GLY A 215 -15.00 1.69 -14.20
C GLY A 215 -14.18 1.41 -12.93
N TYR A 216 -14.66 0.52 -12.06
CA TYR A 216 -13.88 0.12 -10.88
C TYR A 216 -12.62 -0.67 -11.24
N ARG A 217 -12.61 -1.45 -12.31
CA ARG A 217 -11.40 -2.11 -12.80
C ARG A 217 -10.35 -1.10 -13.27
N VAL A 218 -10.74 -0.07 -14.00
CA VAL A 218 -9.83 1.03 -14.40
C VAL A 218 -9.19 1.67 -13.18
N LEU A 219 -9.96 2.03 -12.16
CA LEU A 219 -9.44 2.57 -10.91
C LEU A 219 -8.47 1.60 -10.23
N VAL A 220 -8.86 0.35 -10.05
CA VAL A 220 -8.03 -0.65 -9.36
C VAL A 220 -6.74 -0.93 -10.10
N GLU A 221 -6.76 -1.00 -11.43
CA GLU A 221 -5.55 -1.18 -12.24
C GLU A 221 -4.58 -0.01 -12.09
N TYR A 222 -5.09 1.21 -12.09
CA TYR A 222 -4.26 2.38 -11.79
C TYR A 222 -3.64 2.32 -10.39
N LEU A 223 -4.43 1.96 -9.36
CA LEU A 223 -3.93 1.80 -8.00
C LEU A 223 -2.81 0.76 -7.93
N LEU A 224 -2.98 -0.38 -8.62
CA LEU A 224 -2.00 -1.46 -8.64
C LEU A 224 -0.69 -1.05 -9.31
N GLN A 225 -0.77 -0.32 -10.42
CA GLN A 225 0.39 0.08 -11.21
C GLN A 225 1.16 1.24 -10.55
N HIS A 226 0.46 2.21 -9.96
CA HIS A 226 1.07 3.49 -9.59
C HIS A 226 1.09 3.80 -8.09
N LYS A 227 0.21 3.18 -7.28
CA LYS A 227 0.01 3.59 -5.89
C LYS A 227 0.22 2.50 -4.84
N MET A 228 0.33 1.24 -5.24
CA MET A 228 0.45 0.14 -4.27
C MET A 228 1.72 0.20 -3.43
N THR A 229 2.79 0.77 -3.93
CA THR A 229 4.01 0.98 -3.14
C THR A 229 3.78 1.93 -1.96
N LEU A 230 2.95 2.97 -2.13
CA LEU A 230 2.59 3.90 -1.06
C LEU A 230 1.70 3.22 0.00
N LEU A 231 0.72 2.43 -0.40
CA LEU A 231 -0.13 1.69 0.53
C LEU A 231 0.64 0.60 1.29
N ARG A 232 1.52 -0.10 0.59
CA ARG A 232 2.31 -1.18 1.20
C ARG A 232 3.42 -0.66 2.09
N GLY A 233 3.85 0.61 1.89
CA GLY A 233 5.05 1.16 2.50
C GLY A 233 6.31 0.45 2.01
N ASP A 234 7.47 1.03 2.29
CA ASP A 234 8.79 0.43 1.98
C ASP A 234 9.16 -0.77 2.89
N TRP A 235 8.17 -1.41 3.49
CA TRP A 235 8.40 -2.65 4.20
C TRP A 235 8.67 -3.72 3.15
N GLY A 236 9.93 -3.94 2.89
CA GLY A 236 10.35 -5.17 2.23
C GLY A 236 9.70 -6.33 2.97
N TRP A 237 8.70 -6.94 2.35
CA TRP A 237 7.93 -8.02 2.91
C TRP A 237 8.81 -9.26 3.06
N VAL A 238 9.55 -9.28 4.14
CA VAL A 238 10.07 -10.49 4.72
C VAL A 238 9.24 -10.71 5.97
N GLU A 239 8.21 -11.53 5.87
CA GLU A 239 7.28 -11.79 6.98
C GLU A 239 7.98 -12.55 8.11
N ARG A 240 8.92 -13.38 7.77
CA ARG A 240 9.71 -14.15 8.72
C ARG A 240 11.04 -14.55 8.10
N VAL A 241 12.13 -14.37 8.86
CA VAL A 241 13.43 -14.97 8.54
C VAL A 241 13.71 -16.04 9.58
N SER A 242 13.96 -17.25 9.14
CA SER A 242 14.38 -18.37 9.99
C SER A 242 15.69 -18.94 9.48
N MET A 243 16.46 -19.52 10.38
CA MET A 243 17.68 -20.26 10.04
C MET A 243 17.47 -21.73 10.33
N ARG A 244 17.89 -22.58 9.42
CA ARG A 244 17.89 -24.03 9.61
C ARG A 244 19.28 -24.58 9.34
N ALA A 245 19.73 -25.50 10.18
CA ALA A 245 20.89 -26.30 9.88
C ALA A 245 20.46 -27.48 8.99
N GLN A 246 21.05 -27.59 7.82
CA GLN A 246 20.74 -28.62 6.86
C GLN A 246 22.03 -29.23 6.33
N GLN A 247 22.25 -30.52 6.62
CA GLN A 247 23.46 -31.28 6.18
C GLN A 247 24.79 -30.58 6.48
N GLY A 248 24.95 -30.03 7.68
CA GLY A 248 26.16 -29.33 8.11
C GLY A 248 26.35 -27.92 7.54
N ARG A 249 25.37 -27.39 6.81
CA ARG A 249 25.33 -26.02 6.30
C ARG A 249 24.17 -25.26 6.91
N TRP A 250 24.26 -23.95 6.90
CA TRP A 250 23.17 -23.09 7.32
C TRP A 250 22.38 -22.62 6.11
N ALA A 251 21.06 -22.77 6.18
CA ALA A 251 20.13 -22.20 5.21
C ALA A 251 19.32 -21.09 5.87
N LEU A 252 19.24 -19.94 5.22
CA LEU A 252 18.31 -18.88 5.57
C LEU A 252 17.04 -19.08 4.75
N GLN A 253 15.91 -19.04 5.44
CA GLN A 253 14.59 -19.12 4.84
C GLN A 253 13.83 -17.85 5.15
N ALA A 254 13.32 -17.17 4.13
CA ALA A 254 12.50 -15.98 4.26
C ALA A 254 11.12 -16.21 3.64
N GLU A 255 10.08 -15.81 4.37
CA GLU A 255 8.75 -15.70 3.78
C GLU A 255 8.70 -14.41 2.94
N VAL A 256 8.48 -14.58 1.63
CA VAL A 256 8.56 -13.51 0.62
C VAL A 256 7.31 -13.50 -0.24
N ARG A 257 7.11 -12.41 -0.98
CA ARG A 257 6.01 -12.35 -1.95
C ARG A 257 6.38 -12.97 -3.28
N TRP A 258 5.50 -13.80 -3.76
CA TRP A 258 5.54 -14.35 -5.10
C TRP A 258 5.51 -13.24 -6.17
N GLY A 259 6.29 -13.43 -7.25
CA GLY A 259 6.34 -12.53 -8.39
C GLY A 259 7.24 -11.30 -8.23
N TRP A 260 7.80 -11.07 -7.04
CA TRP A 260 8.77 -9.99 -6.83
C TRP A 260 10.21 -10.49 -6.99
N GLN A 261 11.11 -9.58 -7.37
CA GLN A 261 12.52 -9.88 -7.47
C GLN A 261 13.25 -9.49 -6.19
N TYR A 262 14.09 -10.38 -5.68
CA TYR A 262 14.84 -10.18 -4.45
C TYR A 262 16.33 -10.37 -4.69
N LYS A 263 17.13 -9.59 -3.96
CA LYS A 263 18.58 -9.69 -3.92
C LYS A 263 19.01 -9.97 -2.49
N VAL A 264 19.84 -10.99 -2.32
CA VAL A 264 20.52 -11.29 -1.04
C VAL A 264 21.89 -10.63 -1.08
N GLU A 265 22.22 -9.89 -0.04
CA GLU A 265 23.51 -9.24 0.12
C GLU A 265 24.11 -9.57 1.48
N SER A 266 25.43 -9.61 1.54
CA SER A 266 26.17 -9.76 2.78
C SER A 266 27.10 -8.58 3.06
N SER A 267 27.44 -8.39 4.35
CA SER A 267 28.36 -7.37 4.81
C SER A 267 29.13 -7.86 6.04
N GLU A 268 30.36 -7.41 6.20
CA GLU A 268 31.20 -7.66 7.38
C GLU A 268 31.13 -6.48 8.37
N ASP A 269 30.76 -5.28 7.90
CA ASP A 269 30.80 -4.03 8.65
C ASP A 269 29.46 -3.28 8.73
N LEU A 270 28.40 -3.78 8.10
CA LEU A 270 27.08 -3.15 7.96
C LEU A 270 27.07 -1.89 7.06
N ILE A 271 28.18 -1.54 6.47
CA ILE A 271 28.36 -0.34 5.63
C ILE A 271 28.50 -0.77 4.17
N HIS A 272 29.41 -1.72 3.91
CA HIS A 272 29.71 -2.20 2.57
C HIS A 272 28.95 -3.51 2.31
N TRP A 273 28.03 -3.50 1.35
CA TRP A 273 27.18 -4.63 1.01
C TRP A 273 27.56 -5.21 -0.34
N ARG A 274 27.69 -6.56 -0.41
CA ARG A 274 28.00 -7.30 -1.64
C ARG A 274 26.85 -8.25 -1.95
N GLY A 275 26.45 -8.31 -3.23
CA GLY A 275 25.45 -9.29 -3.69
C GLY A 275 26.01 -10.70 -3.60
N GLU A 276 25.27 -11.60 -2.95
CA GLU A 276 25.66 -13.01 -2.82
C GLU A 276 25.21 -13.85 -4.01
N PHE A 277 24.07 -13.47 -4.62
CA PHE A 277 23.45 -14.20 -5.72
C PHE A 277 22.86 -13.27 -6.76
N VAL A 278 22.62 -13.83 -7.96
CA VAL A 278 21.79 -13.17 -8.98
C VAL A 278 20.39 -12.93 -8.38
N PRO A 279 19.76 -11.79 -8.67
CA PRO A 279 18.40 -11.53 -8.20
C PRO A 279 17.43 -12.67 -8.52
N ILE A 280 16.66 -13.08 -7.52
CA ILE A 280 15.78 -14.24 -7.59
C ILE A 280 14.34 -13.79 -7.63
N ARG A 281 13.52 -14.32 -8.55
CA ARG A 281 12.05 -14.26 -8.49
C ARG A 281 11.54 -15.58 -7.91
N PRO A 282 11.12 -15.62 -6.64
CA PRO A 282 10.61 -16.85 -6.04
C PRO A 282 9.34 -17.32 -6.74
N GLU A 283 9.26 -18.61 -7.03
CA GLU A 283 8.04 -19.26 -7.54
C GLU A 283 7.06 -19.62 -6.42
N THR A 284 7.50 -19.49 -5.18
CA THR A 284 6.71 -19.77 -3.97
C THR A 284 6.75 -18.57 -3.01
N ARG A 285 5.97 -18.65 -1.94
CA ARG A 285 6.01 -17.63 -0.87
C ARG A 285 7.25 -17.73 0.03
N THR A 286 8.15 -18.66 -0.25
CA THR A 286 9.34 -18.90 0.53
C THR A 286 10.57 -18.79 -0.36
N LEU A 287 11.53 -17.98 0.07
CA LEU A 287 12.87 -17.92 -0.50
C LEU A 287 13.82 -18.62 0.46
N GLU A 288 14.54 -19.61 -0.02
CA GLU A 288 15.58 -20.30 0.74
C GLU A 288 16.91 -20.16 0.02
N TRP A 289 17.99 -19.85 0.78
CA TRP A 289 19.33 -19.84 0.24
C TRP A 289 20.33 -20.40 1.24
N GLN A 290 21.31 -21.11 0.70
CA GLN A 290 22.43 -21.66 1.46
C GLN A 290 23.38 -20.52 1.83
N VAL A 291 23.67 -20.38 3.11
CA VAL A 291 24.70 -19.45 3.56
C VAL A 291 26.06 -20.02 3.24
N PRO A 292 26.92 -19.31 2.49
CA PRO A 292 28.28 -19.77 2.25
C PRO A 292 28.99 -20.02 3.58
N THR A 293 29.69 -21.13 3.67
CA THR A 293 30.60 -21.43 4.81
C THR A 293 31.74 -20.43 4.76
N SER A 294 31.61 -19.35 5.56
CA SER A 294 32.65 -18.34 5.70
C SER A 294 33.54 -18.70 6.87
N THR A 295 34.84 -18.51 6.73
CA THR A 295 35.80 -18.55 7.84
C THR A 295 35.71 -17.34 8.74
N ASP A 296 34.96 -16.31 8.35
CA ASP A 296 34.72 -15.11 9.16
C ASP A 296 33.49 -15.27 10.05
N PRO A 297 33.64 -15.16 11.38
CA PRO A 297 32.56 -15.31 12.34
C PRO A 297 31.58 -14.10 12.39
N ARG A 298 31.80 -13.07 11.59
CA ARG A 298 31.03 -11.81 11.61
C ARG A 298 30.47 -11.45 10.24
N ARG A 299 29.49 -12.17 9.78
CA ARG A 299 28.83 -11.82 8.53
C ARG A 299 27.37 -11.46 8.77
N PHE A 300 26.94 -10.34 8.17
CA PHE A 300 25.56 -9.87 8.18
C PHE A 300 24.96 -10.15 6.82
N TYR A 301 23.68 -10.49 6.80
CA TYR A 301 22.93 -10.69 5.58
C TYR A 301 21.72 -9.78 5.55
N ARG A 302 21.38 -9.28 4.36
CA ARG A 302 20.13 -8.59 4.12
C ARG A 302 19.45 -9.11 2.86
N LEU A 303 18.14 -9.12 2.90
CA LEU A 303 17.29 -9.37 1.76
C LEU A 303 16.71 -8.04 1.29
N GLN A 304 16.97 -7.69 0.05
CA GLN A 304 16.48 -6.46 -0.57
C GLN A 304 15.54 -6.82 -1.72
N ARG A 305 14.35 -6.20 -1.73
CA ARG A 305 13.50 -6.21 -2.91
C ARG A 305 14.09 -5.30 -3.97
N LEU A 306 14.13 -5.77 -5.21
CA LEU A 306 14.41 -4.93 -6.37
C LEU A 306 13.08 -4.36 -6.87
N LEU A 307 13.08 -3.06 -7.16
CA LEU A 307 11.98 -2.39 -7.86
C LEU A 307 12.25 -2.60 -9.35
N ASP A 308 11.28 -3.19 -10.06
CA ASP A 308 11.31 -3.27 -11.52
C ASP A 308 11.20 -1.87 -12.11
#